data_c3ec3d736b607afc14bfbd774804b29a
#
_entry.id   c3ec3d736b607afc14bfbd774804b29a
#
_cell.length_a   1.000
_cell.length_b   1.000
_cell.length_c   1.000
_cell.angle_alpha   90.00
_cell.angle_beta   90.00
_cell.angle_gamma   90.00
#
_symmetry.space_group_name_H-M   'P 1'
#
loop_
_entity.id
_entity.type
_entity.pdbx_description
1 polymer ?
#
loop_
_entity_poly.entity_id
_entity_poly.type
_entity_poly.pdbx_seq_one_letter_code
_entity_poly.pdbx_strand_id
1 'polypeptide(L)'
;VTNATAGLDEATAGSNGIAGSNATAGLGEATNGSNGIAGPGEATAGSGAAPDVALAGYSHATPGPTAGGHGVNHDKSFRPRRQDRPQDLLETGAAYAMDAAGLRKHQHRFFGRTELVRTDPARVLEIDDPHDLARAQALAPLFDANRPGALPTYDDIDAVVLDFDGTQTDDRVLIDADGREFVSVHRGDGLGIAALRKSGLTMLILSSEKNPVVAARARKLQLPVLHGIDRKDLALKQWCEEQGIAPERVLYVGNDVNDLPCFALVGWPVAVGSAHDVVRGAARAVTTVPGGEGAIREIAGWILGPSLDSLDPLDK
;
A
#
# COMPACT_ATOMS: atom_id res chain seq x y z
N VAL A 1 34.92 -51.28 -4.63
CA VAL A 1 35.61 -51.95 -3.52
C VAL A 1 35.09 -51.33 -2.23
N THR A 2 34.38 -52.19 -1.47
CA THR A 2 33.99 -52.18 -0.04
C THR A 2 33.13 -51.05 0.49
N ASN A 3 31.84 -51.31 0.66
CA ASN A 3 30.99 -51.68 1.82
C ASN A 3 31.47 -51.21 3.20
N ALA A 4 30.60 -50.45 3.88
CA ALA A 4 30.28 -50.66 5.29
C ALA A 4 28.89 -50.08 5.63
N THR A 5 27.99 -51.00 5.96
CA THR A 5 26.70 -50.88 6.68
C THR A 5 26.94 -50.80 8.18
N ALA A 6 26.04 -50.14 8.88
CA ALA A 6 25.49 -50.34 10.25
C ALA A 6 25.12 -48.98 10.83
N GLY A 7 24.05 -48.78 11.57
CA GLY A 7 23.06 -49.67 12.17
C GLY A 7 22.00 -48.78 12.81
N LEU A 8 20.81 -49.33 12.91
CA LEU A 8 19.61 -48.85 13.61
C LEU A 8 19.88 -48.72 15.12
N ASP A 9 19.28 -47.71 15.76
CA ASP A 9 18.78 -47.87 17.12
C ASP A 9 17.49 -47.07 17.32
N GLU A 10 16.45 -47.83 17.68
CA GLU A 10 15.17 -47.40 18.21
C GLU A 10 15.32 -47.02 19.68
N ALA A 11 14.64 -45.94 20.10
CA ALA A 11 14.18 -45.82 21.49
C ALA A 11 12.93 -44.91 21.55
N THR A 12 11.79 -45.56 21.54
CA THR A 12 10.72 -45.63 22.58
C THR A 12 10.33 -44.36 23.31
N ALA A 13 9.09 -43.97 23.02
CA ALA A 13 7.95 -43.64 23.87
C ALA A 13 8.16 -42.85 25.19
N GLY A 14 7.45 -41.76 25.29
CA GLY A 14 7.13 -41.10 26.55
C GLY A 14 5.89 -40.22 26.40
N SER A 15 4.72 -40.83 26.60
CA SER A 15 3.43 -40.14 26.79
C SER A 15 3.40 -39.45 28.15
N ASN A 16 3.00 -38.16 28.18
CA ASN A 16 2.31 -37.65 29.33
C ASN A 16 1.31 -36.57 28.89
N GLY A 17 0.03 -36.93 29.03
CA GLY A 17 -1.07 -36.04 28.96
C GLY A 17 -1.24 -35.29 30.27
N ILE A 18 -1.64 -34.05 30.21
CA ILE A 18 -2.31 -33.37 31.31
C ILE A 18 -3.52 -32.63 30.75
N ALA A 19 -4.59 -32.95 31.42
CA ALA A 19 -5.97 -32.57 31.32
C ALA A 19 -6.28 -31.09 31.29
N GLY A 20 -7.47 -30.85 30.73
CA GLY A 20 -8.16 -29.62 30.52
C GLY A 20 -8.55 -28.84 31.76
N SER A 21 -8.96 -27.63 31.52
CA SER A 21 -10.01 -26.95 32.28
C SER A 21 -10.75 -25.99 31.39
N ASN A 22 -11.98 -26.35 31.08
CA ASN A 22 -13.05 -25.47 30.63
C ASN A 22 -13.36 -24.43 31.70
N ALA A 23 -13.40 -23.18 31.33
CA ALA A 23 -14.13 -22.18 32.10
C ALA A 23 -15.11 -21.45 31.17
N THR A 24 -16.32 -21.89 31.21
CA THR A 24 -17.54 -21.19 30.80
C THR A 24 -17.90 -20.14 31.84
N ALA A 25 -18.04 -18.89 31.45
CA ALA A 25 -18.77 -17.87 32.19
C ALA A 25 -19.62 -17.16 31.14
N GLY A 26 -20.91 -17.26 31.06
CA GLY A 26 -21.90 -16.86 32.04
C GLY A 26 -22.51 -15.59 31.50
N LEU A 27 -23.53 -15.73 30.56
CA LEU A 27 -24.41 -14.65 30.09
C LEU A 27 -25.25 -14.19 31.30
N GLY A 28 -25.18 -12.91 31.63
CA GLY A 28 -26.09 -12.25 32.56
C GLY A 28 -27.01 -11.33 31.76
N GLU A 29 -28.25 -11.76 31.62
CA GLU A 29 -29.39 -10.92 31.26
C GLU A 29 -29.66 -9.91 32.39
N ALA A 30 -29.81 -8.65 32.07
CA ALA A 30 -30.41 -7.66 32.94
C ALA A 30 -31.65 -7.06 32.28
N THR A 31 -32.71 -7.29 32.95
CA THR A 31 -34.10 -7.01 32.66
C THR A 31 -34.44 -5.51 32.61
N ASN A 32 -35.41 -5.20 31.75
CA ASN A 32 -36.23 -4.02 31.68
C ASN A 32 -36.74 -3.48 33.03
N GLY A 33 -36.62 -2.18 33.21
CA GLY A 33 -37.37 -1.40 34.18
C GLY A 33 -37.92 -0.13 33.56
N SER A 34 -39.20 -0.20 33.19
CA SER A 34 -40.03 0.96 32.83
C SER A 34 -40.39 1.75 34.09
N ASN A 35 -40.29 3.10 34.05
CA ASN A 35 -41.40 3.99 34.49
C ASN A 35 -40.92 5.44 34.62
N GLY A 36 -41.78 6.34 34.17
CA GLY A 36 -41.88 7.65 34.75
C GLY A 36 -41.95 8.79 33.74
N ILE A 37 -43.13 9.05 33.21
CA ILE A 37 -43.50 10.29 32.51
C ILE A 37 -43.64 11.40 33.56
N ALA A 38 -42.90 12.51 33.44
CA ALA A 38 -43.22 13.76 34.10
C ALA A 38 -43.07 14.90 33.09
N GLY A 39 -44.11 15.66 32.91
CA GLY A 39 -44.28 16.77 31.95
C GLY A 39 -43.53 18.05 32.32
N PRO A 40 -43.74 19.13 31.56
CA PRO A 40 -42.73 20.11 31.24
C PRO A 40 -42.58 21.18 32.30
N GLY A 41 -41.35 21.39 32.76
CA GLY A 41 -40.95 22.57 33.52
C GLY A 41 -40.18 23.50 32.56
N GLU A 42 -40.71 24.70 32.42
CA GLU A 42 -39.99 25.82 31.81
C GLU A 42 -38.67 26.05 32.53
N ALA A 43 -37.57 25.86 31.80
CA ALA A 43 -36.24 26.31 32.23
C ALA A 43 -35.75 27.38 31.27
N THR A 44 -35.63 28.55 31.80
CA THR A 44 -35.00 29.76 31.26
C THR A 44 -33.72 29.46 30.49
N ALA A 45 -33.65 30.03 29.29
CA ALA A 45 -32.47 30.02 28.43
C ALA A 45 -31.26 30.67 29.15
N GLY A 46 -30.36 29.82 29.61
CA GLY A 46 -28.99 30.19 29.91
C GLY A 46 -28.18 30.04 28.64
N SER A 47 -27.72 31.15 28.09
CA SER A 47 -26.77 31.21 27.00
C SER A 47 -25.42 30.65 27.44
N GLY A 48 -25.26 29.36 27.31
CA GLY A 48 -23.96 28.68 27.41
C GLY A 48 -23.25 28.85 26.07
N ALA A 49 -22.33 29.80 26.02
CA ALA A 49 -21.38 29.91 24.91
C ALA A 49 -20.60 28.59 24.81
N ALA A 50 -20.60 27.98 23.64
CA ALA A 50 -19.70 26.89 23.31
C ALA A 50 -18.26 27.38 23.54
N PRO A 51 -17.35 26.52 24.05
CA PRO A 51 -15.97 26.88 24.20
C PRO A 51 -15.39 27.23 22.82
N ASP A 52 -14.92 28.46 22.66
CA ASP A 52 -14.12 28.87 21.52
C ASP A 52 -12.91 27.95 21.44
N VAL A 53 -12.87 27.16 20.39
CA VAL A 53 -11.66 26.46 19.99
C VAL A 53 -10.71 27.53 19.48
N ALA A 54 -9.90 28.04 20.38
CA ALA A 54 -8.81 28.94 20.02
C ALA A 54 -7.83 28.13 19.14
N LEU A 55 -7.77 28.49 17.87
CA LEU A 55 -6.65 28.12 17.01
C LEU A 55 -5.39 28.76 17.61
N ALA A 56 -4.71 27.98 18.45
CA ALA A 56 -3.44 28.35 19.03
C ALA A 56 -2.41 28.48 17.91
N GLY A 57 -1.99 29.67 17.61
CA GLY A 57 -0.91 29.85 16.67
C GLY A 57 -0.57 31.26 16.22
N TYR A 58 -1.36 32.27 16.52
CA TYR A 58 -1.03 33.62 16.12
C TYR A 58 -1.53 34.64 17.17
N SER A 59 -0.65 35.19 17.92
CA SER A 59 -0.44 36.52 18.37
C SER A 59 -0.14 36.66 19.86
N HIS A 60 0.86 37.45 20.16
CA HIS A 60 1.14 38.01 21.47
C HIS A 60 0.18 39.17 21.85
N ALA A 61 -1.11 38.93 21.78
CA ALA A 61 -2.08 39.79 22.38
C ALA A 61 -3.26 38.93 22.80
N THR A 62 -3.42 38.73 24.09
CA THR A 62 -4.62 38.14 24.67
C THR A 62 -5.78 39.13 24.40
N PRO A 63 -6.75 38.81 23.54
CA PRO A 63 -7.93 39.69 23.41
C PRO A 63 -8.69 39.64 24.72
N GLY A 64 -9.15 40.81 25.20
CA GLY A 64 -10.08 40.85 26.33
C GLY A 64 -11.37 40.08 26.02
N PRO A 65 -12.17 39.74 27.06
CA PRO A 65 -13.31 38.79 26.95
C PRO A 65 -14.47 39.26 26.06
N THR A 66 -14.35 40.42 25.41
CA THR A 66 -15.38 41.00 24.51
C THR A 66 -14.89 41.18 23.06
N ALA A 67 -13.66 40.83 22.75
CA ALA A 67 -13.15 40.95 21.39
C ALA A 67 -13.61 39.75 20.55
N GLY A 68 -14.58 39.95 19.67
CA GLY A 68 -14.92 38.99 18.64
C GLY A 68 -13.71 38.67 17.80
N GLY A 69 -13.49 37.40 17.48
CA GLY A 69 -12.43 36.96 16.60
C GLY A 69 -12.44 37.75 15.29
N HIS A 70 -11.26 38.18 14.82
CA HIS A 70 -11.10 38.81 13.52
C HIS A 70 -10.26 37.89 12.64
N GLY A 71 -10.59 37.86 11.35
CA GLY A 71 -9.83 37.06 10.40
C GLY A 71 -8.49 37.74 10.09
N VAL A 72 -7.42 36.95 10.08
CA VAL A 72 -6.12 37.33 9.53
C VAL A 72 -6.16 36.98 8.04
N ASN A 73 -5.72 37.88 7.17
CA ASN A 73 -5.71 37.72 5.70
C ASN A 73 -7.10 37.46 5.08
N HIS A 74 -8.15 38.06 5.68
CA HIS A 74 -9.51 37.80 5.27
C HIS A 74 -10.38 39.03 5.42
N ASP A 75 -11.07 39.40 4.34
CA ASP A 75 -12.08 40.44 4.33
C ASP A 75 -13.45 39.83 4.66
N LYS A 76 -14.08 40.26 5.76
CA LYS A 76 -15.41 39.76 6.15
C LYS A 76 -16.54 40.18 5.22
N SER A 77 -16.35 41.25 4.42
CA SER A 77 -17.33 41.70 3.43
C SER A 77 -17.46 40.80 2.23
N PHE A 78 -16.43 39.99 1.97
CA PHE A 78 -16.37 39.11 0.84
C PHE A 78 -15.74 37.73 1.22
N ARG A 79 -16.45 36.62 0.94
CA ARG A 79 -15.95 35.29 1.14
C ARG A 79 -15.58 34.64 -0.21
N PRO A 80 -14.32 34.72 -0.62
CA PRO A 80 -13.90 34.07 -1.86
C PRO A 80 -14.05 32.54 -1.76
N ARG A 81 -14.32 31.88 -2.89
CA ARG A 81 -14.30 30.43 -2.96
C ARG A 81 -12.87 29.93 -2.70
N ARG A 82 -12.73 28.70 -2.21
CA ARG A 82 -11.43 28.12 -1.85
C ARG A 82 -10.43 28.14 -3.02
N GLN A 83 -10.90 27.87 -4.22
CA GLN A 83 -10.07 27.90 -5.44
C GLN A 83 -9.63 29.31 -5.89
N ASP A 84 -10.34 30.35 -5.45
CA ASP A 84 -10.07 31.75 -5.82
C ASP A 84 -9.17 32.45 -4.79
N ARG A 85 -8.76 31.75 -3.74
CA ARG A 85 -7.90 32.31 -2.67
C ARG A 85 -6.43 32.05 -2.99
N PRO A 86 -5.52 32.97 -2.63
CA PRO A 86 -4.11 32.66 -2.60
C PRO A 86 -3.85 31.40 -1.77
N GLN A 87 -2.87 30.64 -2.16
CA GLN A 87 -2.48 29.46 -1.39
C GLN A 87 -1.79 29.89 -0.10
N ASP A 88 -2.47 29.72 1.03
CA ASP A 88 -1.88 29.91 2.34
C ASP A 88 -0.97 28.72 2.66
N LEU A 89 0.18 28.98 3.29
CA LEU A 89 1.10 27.96 3.75
C LEU A 89 1.04 27.92 5.28
N LEU A 90 0.91 26.70 5.81
CA LEU A 90 0.98 26.45 7.24
C LEU A 90 2.39 25.98 7.58
N GLU A 91 3.00 26.57 8.58
CA GLU A 91 4.26 26.11 9.14
C GLU A 91 4.04 24.78 9.86
N THR A 92 4.90 23.80 9.57
CA THR A 92 4.71 22.43 10.10
C THR A 92 5.61 22.12 11.30
N GLY A 93 6.54 23.00 11.65
CA GLY A 93 7.49 22.72 12.73
C GLY A 93 8.49 21.60 12.48
N ALA A 94 8.38 20.88 11.34
CA ALA A 94 9.11 19.64 11.09
C ALA A 94 10.64 19.80 11.08
N ALA A 95 11.13 20.90 10.48
CA ALA A 95 12.57 21.19 10.46
C ALA A 95 12.85 22.67 10.16
N TYR A 96 13.88 23.18 10.79
CA TYR A 96 14.41 24.53 10.54
C TYR A 96 15.92 24.44 10.34
N ALA A 97 16.42 25.00 9.24
CA ALA A 97 17.84 25.18 9.01
C ALA A 97 18.15 26.67 8.96
N MET A 98 19.17 27.11 9.71
CA MET A 98 19.52 28.52 9.79
C MET A 98 21.00 28.73 10.07
N ASP A 99 21.53 29.92 9.75
CA ASP A 99 22.88 30.31 10.10
C ASP A 99 23.04 30.43 11.62
N ALA A 100 24.04 29.72 12.18
CA ALA A 100 24.26 29.70 13.62
C ALA A 100 24.70 31.05 14.19
N ALA A 101 25.45 31.84 13.43
CA ALA A 101 25.87 33.18 13.87
C ALA A 101 24.69 34.15 13.90
N GLY A 102 23.82 34.06 12.87
CA GLY A 102 22.58 34.79 12.80
C GLY A 102 21.65 34.45 13.97
N LEU A 103 21.47 33.16 14.30
CA LEU A 103 20.64 32.76 15.44
C LEU A 103 21.17 33.32 16.77
N ARG A 104 22.49 33.25 17.00
CA ARG A 104 23.10 33.83 18.22
C ARG A 104 22.92 35.33 18.29
N LYS A 105 23.00 36.03 17.14
CA LYS A 105 22.83 37.50 17.07
C LYS A 105 21.38 37.94 17.30
N HIS A 106 20.44 37.26 16.64
CA HIS A 106 19.04 37.71 16.61
C HIS A 106 18.17 37.05 17.69
N GLN A 107 18.62 35.96 18.30
CA GLN A 107 17.91 35.21 19.35
C GLN A 107 16.50 34.73 18.93
N HIS A 108 16.25 34.60 17.63
CA HIS A 108 15.03 34.03 17.05
C HIS A 108 15.31 33.45 15.66
N ARG A 109 14.40 32.60 15.14
CA ARG A 109 14.58 31.85 13.89
C ARG A 109 14.32 32.63 12.61
N PHE A 110 13.69 33.79 12.68
CA PHE A 110 13.35 34.62 11.53
C PHE A 110 14.32 35.77 11.37
N PHE A 111 15.33 35.60 10.53
CA PHE A 111 16.31 36.65 10.19
C PHE A 111 16.85 36.42 8.78
N GLY A 112 17.29 37.52 8.14
CA GLY A 112 17.81 37.43 6.77
C GLY A 112 16.75 36.97 5.75
N ARG A 113 17.20 36.31 4.69
CA ARG A 113 16.34 35.75 3.65
C ARG A 113 15.81 34.37 4.11
N THR A 114 14.50 34.19 4.08
CA THR A 114 13.84 32.94 4.43
C THR A 114 13.37 32.24 3.15
N GLU A 115 13.69 30.97 3.00
CA GLU A 115 13.16 30.08 1.98
C GLU A 115 12.21 29.06 2.61
N LEU A 116 11.15 28.70 1.88
CA LEU A 116 10.16 27.72 2.33
C LEU A 116 10.32 26.43 1.56
N VAL A 117 10.45 25.32 2.28
CA VAL A 117 10.42 23.97 1.71
C VAL A 117 9.02 23.43 1.90
N ARG A 118 8.35 23.12 0.78
CA ARG A 118 7.02 22.48 0.81
C ARG A 118 7.17 21.01 1.13
N THR A 119 6.39 20.55 2.10
CA THR A 119 6.28 19.14 2.46
C THR A 119 4.95 18.58 1.95
N ASP A 120 4.88 17.27 1.76
CA ASP A 120 3.65 16.57 1.41
C ASP A 120 2.67 16.69 2.59
N PRO A 121 1.46 17.27 2.40
CA PRO A 121 0.48 17.42 3.48
C PRO A 121 0.10 16.10 4.15
N ALA A 122 0.18 14.99 3.43
CA ALA A 122 -0.12 13.67 3.97
C ALA A 122 0.93 13.17 4.98
N ARG A 123 2.15 13.76 4.97
CA ARG A 123 3.28 13.40 5.84
C ARG A 123 3.52 14.40 6.96
N VAL A 124 2.61 15.35 7.10
CA VAL A 124 2.73 16.41 8.11
C VAL A 124 1.76 16.14 9.24
N LEU A 125 2.31 15.74 10.39
CA LEU A 125 1.57 15.56 11.63
C LEU A 125 2.48 15.90 12.80
N GLU A 126 2.12 16.91 13.59
CA GLU A 126 2.72 17.15 14.89
C GLU A 126 2.04 16.25 15.93
N ILE A 127 2.84 15.71 16.86
CA ILE A 127 2.37 14.83 17.93
C ILE A 127 2.56 15.58 19.24
N ASP A 128 1.52 16.32 19.64
CA ASP A 128 1.51 17.12 20.86
C ASP A 128 0.69 16.47 21.97
N ASP A 129 -0.25 15.59 21.59
CA ASP A 129 -1.13 14.91 22.53
C ASP A 129 -1.35 13.41 22.17
N PRO A 130 -2.00 12.62 23.06
CA PRO A 130 -2.30 11.22 22.78
C PRO A 130 -3.20 10.98 21.57
N HIS A 131 -4.04 11.93 21.18
CA HIS A 131 -4.90 11.81 20.00
C HIS A 131 -4.08 11.94 18.72
N ASP A 132 -3.08 12.81 18.70
CA ASP A 132 -2.17 12.98 17.58
C ASP A 132 -1.30 11.71 17.41
N LEU A 133 -0.84 11.12 18.53
CA LEU A 133 -0.14 9.85 18.48
C LEU A 133 -1.03 8.73 17.90
N ALA A 134 -2.29 8.66 18.30
CA ALA A 134 -3.22 7.67 17.74
C ALA A 134 -3.44 7.90 16.23
N ARG A 135 -3.54 9.15 15.78
CA ARG A 135 -3.61 9.50 14.34
C ARG A 135 -2.33 9.09 13.61
N ALA A 136 -1.15 9.42 14.19
CA ALA A 136 0.13 9.03 13.60
C ALA A 136 0.24 7.51 13.44
N GLN A 137 -0.14 6.75 14.47
CA GLN A 137 -0.16 5.28 14.43
C GLN A 137 -1.11 4.73 13.38
N ALA A 138 -2.29 5.36 13.22
CA ALA A 138 -3.25 4.96 12.19
C ALA A 138 -2.75 5.26 10.75
N LEU A 139 -2.00 6.36 10.57
CA LEU A 139 -1.48 6.78 9.28
C LEU A 139 -0.14 6.13 8.92
N ALA A 140 0.70 5.82 9.90
CA ALA A 140 2.03 5.24 9.68
C ALA A 140 2.03 4.03 8.73
N PRO A 141 1.06 3.09 8.81
CA PRO A 141 1.00 1.98 7.88
C PRO A 141 0.83 2.39 6.41
N LEU A 142 0.29 3.55 6.11
CA LEU A 142 0.14 4.04 4.74
C LEU A 142 1.47 4.49 4.13
N PHE A 143 2.45 4.83 4.97
CA PHE A 143 3.76 5.34 4.58
C PHE A 143 4.91 4.36 4.82
N ASP A 144 4.62 3.25 5.49
CA ASP A 144 5.60 2.17 5.69
C ASP A 144 5.54 1.20 4.51
N ALA A 145 6.40 1.44 3.55
CA ALA A 145 6.52 0.56 2.38
C ALA A 145 6.97 -0.87 2.74
N ASN A 146 7.54 -1.09 3.92
CA ASN A 146 8.00 -2.42 4.34
C ASN A 146 6.97 -3.22 5.14
N ARG A 147 5.83 -2.62 5.49
CA ARG A 147 4.78 -3.34 6.23
C ARG A 147 4.13 -4.44 5.39
N PRO A 148 3.67 -5.54 6.01
CA PRO A 148 2.82 -6.51 5.32
C PRO A 148 1.56 -5.84 4.75
N GLY A 149 1.24 -6.13 3.50
CA GLY A 149 0.11 -5.52 2.78
C GLY A 149 0.33 -4.09 2.30
N ALA A 150 1.55 -3.54 2.39
CA ALA A 150 1.89 -2.29 1.71
C ALA A 150 1.79 -2.50 0.19
N LEU A 151 1.18 -1.53 -0.50
CA LEU A 151 1.07 -1.56 -1.95
C LEU A 151 2.23 -0.79 -2.58
N PRO A 152 2.79 -1.29 -3.70
CA PRO A 152 3.86 -0.60 -4.41
C PRO A 152 3.33 0.66 -5.10
N THR A 153 4.16 1.69 -5.13
CA THR A 153 3.95 2.87 -5.96
C THR A 153 4.94 2.86 -7.15
N TYR A 154 4.75 3.77 -8.08
CA TYR A 154 5.64 3.91 -9.22
C TYR A 154 7.10 4.18 -8.81
N ASP A 155 7.30 4.96 -7.74
CA ASP A 155 8.64 5.33 -7.25
C ASP A 155 9.37 4.18 -6.53
N ASP A 156 8.66 3.12 -6.16
CA ASP A 156 9.23 1.97 -5.44
C ASP A 156 9.89 0.95 -6.36
N ILE A 157 9.55 0.95 -7.67
CA ILE A 157 9.92 -0.12 -8.60
C ILE A 157 10.48 0.42 -9.91
N ASP A 158 11.35 -0.35 -10.54
CA ASP A 158 11.90 -0.09 -11.88
C ASP A 158 11.40 -1.15 -12.89
N ALA A 159 10.94 -2.29 -12.41
CA ALA A 159 10.45 -3.36 -13.27
C ALA A 159 9.27 -4.14 -12.68
N VAL A 160 8.46 -4.70 -13.59
CA VAL A 160 7.36 -5.62 -13.30
C VAL A 160 7.58 -6.93 -14.05
N VAL A 161 7.70 -8.03 -13.32
CA VAL A 161 7.84 -9.38 -13.86
C VAL A 161 6.59 -10.18 -13.56
N LEU A 162 6.00 -10.77 -14.58
CA LEU A 162 4.74 -11.47 -14.50
C LEU A 162 4.95 -12.97 -14.78
N ASP A 163 4.51 -13.82 -13.88
CA ASP A 163 4.25 -15.21 -14.22
C ASP A 163 3.07 -15.30 -15.20
N PHE A 164 2.80 -16.47 -15.76
CA PHE A 164 1.77 -16.64 -16.79
C PHE A 164 0.58 -17.46 -16.28
N ASP A 165 0.79 -18.76 -16.02
CA ASP A 165 -0.31 -19.67 -15.64
C ASP A 165 -0.77 -19.38 -14.21
N GLY A 166 -2.08 -19.29 -14.01
CA GLY A 166 -2.66 -18.90 -12.75
C GLY A 166 -2.46 -17.44 -12.34
N THR A 167 -1.61 -16.69 -13.06
CA THR A 167 -1.35 -15.25 -12.85
C THR A 167 -2.03 -14.40 -13.91
N GLN A 168 -1.72 -14.60 -15.19
CA GLN A 168 -2.38 -13.96 -16.33
C GLN A 168 -3.55 -14.81 -16.88
N THR A 169 -3.66 -16.06 -16.45
CA THR A 169 -4.74 -17.00 -16.75
C THR A 169 -5.44 -17.41 -15.45
N ASP A 170 -6.56 -18.11 -15.57
CA ASP A 170 -7.33 -18.67 -14.45
C ASP A 170 -6.83 -20.04 -13.98
N ASP A 171 -5.60 -20.41 -14.37
CA ASP A 171 -4.95 -21.71 -14.06
C ASP A 171 -5.67 -22.93 -14.66
N ARG A 172 -6.50 -22.72 -15.69
CA ARG A 172 -7.23 -23.78 -16.38
C ARG A 172 -6.76 -23.92 -17.81
N VAL A 173 -6.67 -25.15 -18.26
CA VAL A 173 -6.31 -25.52 -19.62
C VAL A 173 -7.47 -26.27 -20.26
N LEU A 174 -7.88 -25.84 -21.43
CA LEU A 174 -8.77 -26.58 -22.31
C LEU A 174 -7.90 -27.40 -23.26
N ILE A 175 -8.12 -28.71 -23.33
CA ILE A 175 -7.36 -29.62 -24.21
C ILE A 175 -8.32 -30.22 -25.24
N ASP A 176 -7.99 -30.11 -26.52
CA ASP A 176 -8.75 -30.74 -27.59
C ASP A 176 -8.32 -32.21 -27.79
N ALA A 177 -9.05 -32.92 -28.65
CA ALA A 177 -8.76 -34.33 -28.93
C ALA A 177 -7.38 -34.60 -29.60
N ASP A 178 -6.78 -33.56 -30.18
CA ASP A 178 -5.45 -33.60 -30.78
C ASP A 178 -4.33 -33.22 -29.79
N GLY A 179 -4.71 -32.93 -28.51
CA GLY A 179 -3.77 -32.55 -27.46
C GLY A 179 -3.37 -31.07 -27.52
N ARG A 180 -4.06 -30.22 -28.27
CA ARG A 180 -3.80 -28.77 -28.27
C ARG A 180 -4.40 -28.14 -27.05
N GLU A 181 -3.64 -27.28 -26.43
CA GLU A 181 -4.02 -26.55 -25.24
C GLU A 181 -4.46 -25.12 -25.56
N PHE A 182 -5.51 -24.68 -24.88
CA PHE A 182 -6.03 -23.34 -24.94
C PHE A 182 -6.19 -22.78 -23.55
N VAL A 183 -5.80 -21.52 -23.36
CA VAL A 183 -5.96 -20.78 -22.09
C VAL A 183 -6.80 -19.52 -22.29
N SER A 184 -7.47 -19.13 -21.24
CA SER A 184 -8.21 -17.85 -21.19
C SER A 184 -7.35 -16.77 -20.56
N VAL A 185 -7.41 -15.56 -21.14
CA VAL A 185 -6.72 -14.37 -20.61
C VAL A 185 -7.66 -13.20 -20.50
N HIS A 186 -7.49 -12.37 -19.48
CA HIS A 186 -8.36 -11.22 -19.24
C HIS A 186 -7.94 -10.01 -20.09
N ARG A 187 -8.94 -9.35 -20.74
CA ARG A 187 -8.67 -8.17 -21.58
C ARG A 187 -8.24 -6.95 -20.78
N GLY A 188 -8.81 -6.77 -19.58
CA GLY A 188 -8.47 -5.69 -18.68
C GLY A 188 -7.01 -5.74 -18.23
N ASP A 189 -6.47 -6.94 -18.00
CA ASP A 189 -5.04 -7.13 -17.69
C ASP A 189 -4.15 -6.63 -18.84
N GLY A 190 -4.56 -6.89 -20.08
CA GLY A 190 -3.86 -6.36 -21.24
C GLY A 190 -3.82 -4.83 -21.30
N LEU A 191 -4.86 -4.15 -20.83
CA LEU A 191 -4.87 -2.69 -20.70
C LEU A 191 -3.95 -2.22 -19.56
N GLY A 192 -4.00 -2.89 -18.41
CA GLY A 192 -3.08 -2.62 -17.29
C GLY A 192 -1.61 -2.76 -17.67
N ILE A 193 -1.27 -3.86 -18.35
CA ILE A 193 0.08 -4.12 -18.88
C ILE A 193 0.50 -3.03 -19.88
N ALA A 194 -0.40 -2.62 -20.78
CA ALA A 194 -0.10 -1.57 -21.73
C ALA A 194 0.16 -0.22 -21.06
N ALA A 195 -0.57 0.10 -19.99
CA ALA A 195 -0.37 1.32 -19.21
C ALA A 195 0.97 1.29 -18.46
N LEU A 196 1.30 0.18 -17.76
CA LEU A 196 2.59 0.00 -17.10
C LEU A 196 3.77 0.13 -18.08
N ARG A 197 3.66 -0.48 -19.26
CA ARG A 197 4.69 -0.35 -20.30
C ARG A 197 4.84 1.10 -20.79
N LYS A 198 3.72 1.81 -21.00
CA LYS A 198 3.75 3.22 -21.43
C LYS A 198 4.33 4.16 -20.38
N SER A 199 4.24 3.82 -19.10
CA SER A 199 4.84 4.61 -18.03
C SER A 199 6.37 4.51 -17.97
N GLY A 200 6.97 3.64 -18.77
CA GLY A 200 8.43 3.48 -18.84
C GLY A 200 8.98 2.36 -17.95
N LEU A 201 8.12 1.63 -17.22
CA LEU A 201 8.56 0.48 -16.43
C LEU A 201 9.05 -0.65 -17.34
N THR A 202 10.17 -1.24 -16.98
CA THR A 202 10.70 -2.44 -17.66
C THR A 202 9.81 -3.64 -17.30
N MET A 203 9.45 -4.45 -18.29
CA MET A 203 8.53 -5.57 -18.06
C MET A 203 9.05 -6.88 -18.65
N LEU A 204 8.70 -8.00 -18.01
CA LEU A 204 9.05 -9.35 -18.45
C LEU A 204 7.89 -10.30 -18.15
N ILE A 205 7.66 -11.27 -19.04
CA ILE A 205 6.89 -12.49 -18.71
C ILE A 205 7.90 -13.61 -18.46
N LEU A 206 7.80 -14.26 -17.29
CA LEU A 206 8.69 -15.34 -16.86
C LEU A 206 7.87 -16.57 -16.45
N SER A 207 7.87 -17.62 -17.27
CA SER A 207 7.06 -18.80 -17.10
C SER A 207 7.86 -20.10 -17.17
N SER A 208 7.45 -21.10 -16.41
CA SER A 208 7.97 -22.46 -16.51
C SER A 208 7.32 -23.24 -17.68
N GLU A 209 6.19 -22.75 -18.18
CA GLU A 209 5.43 -23.39 -19.25
C GLU A 209 6.20 -23.36 -20.59
N LYS A 210 6.18 -24.50 -21.28
CA LYS A 210 6.83 -24.67 -22.60
C LYS A 210 5.87 -24.46 -23.77
N ASN A 211 4.56 -24.41 -23.49
CA ASN A 211 3.55 -24.23 -24.52
C ASN A 211 3.73 -22.86 -25.22
N PRO A 212 3.68 -22.83 -26.57
CA PRO A 212 3.88 -21.61 -27.34
C PRO A 212 2.81 -20.55 -27.12
N VAL A 213 1.72 -20.84 -26.40
CA VAL A 213 0.68 -19.87 -26.03
C VAL A 213 1.26 -18.69 -25.23
N VAL A 214 2.23 -18.95 -24.34
CA VAL A 214 2.93 -17.92 -23.55
C VAL A 214 3.62 -16.92 -24.48
N ALA A 215 4.40 -17.43 -25.43
CA ALA A 215 5.07 -16.58 -26.42
C ALA A 215 4.09 -15.83 -27.34
N ALA A 216 2.95 -16.45 -27.69
CA ALA A 216 1.91 -15.82 -28.48
C ALA A 216 1.26 -14.63 -27.72
N ARG A 217 1.00 -14.82 -26.41
CA ARG A 217 0.49 -13.75 -25.55
C ARG A 217 1.49 -12.63 -25.39
N ALA A 218 2.76 -12.93 -25.11
CA ALA A 218 3.83 -11.95 -24.98
C ALA A 218 3.99 -11.08 -26.25
N ARG A 219 3.96 -11.70 -27.44
CA ARG A 219 3.96 -10.95 -28.72
C ARG A 219 2.79 -9.97 -28.82
N LYS A 220 1.57 -10.41 -28.46
CA LYS A 220 0.39 -9.56 -28.48
C LYS A 220 0.52 -8.38 -27.51
N LEU A 221 1.13 -8.59 -26.35
CA LEU A 221 1.37 -7.56 -25.33
C LEU A 221 2.59 -6.69 -25.62
N GLN A 222 3.41 -7.11 -26.60
CA GLN A 222 4.70 -6.49 -26.93
C GLN A 222 5.66 -6.50 -25.73
N LEU A 223 5.72 -7.62 -25.02
CA LEU A 223 6.60 -7.84 -23.89
C LEU A 223 7.69 -8.85 -24.23
N PRO A 224 8.90 -8.71 -23.68
CA PRO A 224 9.88 -9.78 -23.66
C PRO A 224 9.34 -10.95 -22.83
N VAL A 225 9.81 -12.16 -23.16
CA VAL A 225 9.36 -13.39 -22.52
C VAL A 225 10.52 -14.39 -22.36
N LEU A 226 10.60 -14.96 -21.17
CA LEU A 226 11.39 -16.14 -20.86
C LEU A 226 10.39 -17.24 -20.47
N HIS A 227 10.25 -18.28 -21.27
CA HIS A 227 9.33 -19.39 -21.02
C HIS A 227 10.03 -20.73 -21.12
N GLY A 228 9.44 -21.78 -20.52
CA GLY A 228 10.10 -23.08 -20.38
C GLY A 228 11.27 -23.06 -19.38
N ILE A 229 11.21 -22.20 -18.39
CA ILE A 229 12.29 -21.94 -17.41
C ILE A 229 12.02 -22.73 -16.13
N ASP A 230 12.80 -23.75 -15.85
CA ASP A 230 12.67 -24.55 -14.62
C ASP A 230 13.18 -23.77 -13.37
N ARG A 231 14.24 -22.95 -13.53
CA ARG A 231 14.84 -22.15 -12.44
C ARG A 231 14.55 -20.68 -12.69
N LYS A 232 13.31 -20.28 -12.41
CA LYS A 232 12.84 -18.90 -12.56
C LYS A 232 13.72 -17.89 -11.80
N ASP A 233 14.18 -18.25 -10.60
CA ASP A 233 15.02 -17.42 -9.75
C ASP A 233 16.36 -17.07 -10.41
N LEU A 234 17.03 -18.03 -11.01
CA LEU A 234 18.30 -17.80 -11.70
C LEU A 234 18.11 -16.98 -12.97
N ALA A 235 17.06 -17.25 -13.73
CA ALA A 235 16.73 -16.49 -14.94
C ALA A 235 16.36 -15.03 -14.59
N LEU A 236 15.59 -14.83 -13.51
CA LEU A 236 15.24 -13.49 -13.02
C LEU A 236 16.48 -12.72 -12.60
N LYS A 237 17.37 -13.34 -11.82
CA LYS A 237 18.61 -12.71 -11.39
C LYS A 237 19.47 -12.28 -12.58
N GLN A 238 19.68 -13.18 -13.53
CA GLN A 238 20.45 -12.88 -14.75
C GLN A 238 19.80 -11.73 -15.53
N TRP A 239 18.47 -11.76 -15.71
CA TRP A 239 17.75 -10.71 -16.40
C TRP A 239 17.89 -9.36 -15.69
N CYS A 240 17.82 -9.32 -14.36
CA CYS A 240 18.05 -8.10 -13.59
C CYS A 240 19.45 -7.53 -13.82
N GLU A 241 20.48 -8.39 -13.82
CA GLU A 241 21.88 -8.01 -14.12
C GLU A 241 22.02 -7.45 -15.54
N GLU A 242 21.40 -8.08 -16.55
CA GLU A 242 21.41 -7.62 -17.94
C GLU A 242 20.70 -6.27 -18.14
N GLN A 243 19.64 -6.02 -17.38
CA GLN A 243 18.88 -4.75 -17.44
C GLN A 243 19.48 -3.65 -16.53
N GLY A 244 20.42 -3.98 -15.65
CA GLY A 244 20.99 -3.06 -14.67
C GLY A 244 19.97 -2.66 -13.59
N ILE A 245 19.02 -3.53 -13.26
CA ILE A 245 17.95 -3.29 -12.29
C ILE A 245 18.27 -4.04 -10.99
N ALA A 246 18.20 -3.33 -9.86
CA ALA A 246 18.33 -3.95 -8.54
C ALA A 246 17.11 -4.83 -8.24
N PRO A 247 17.27 -6.10 -7.81
CA PRO A 247 16.15 -6.99 -7.51
C PRO A 247 15.18 -6.41 -6.47
N GLU A 248 15.66 -5.60 -5.54
CA GLU A 248 14.86 -4.91 -4.53
C GLU A 248 13.85 -3.93 -5.15
N ARG A 249 14.07 -3.50 -6.39
CA ARG A 249 13.21 -2.61 -7.16
C ARG A 249 12.37 -3.34 -8.22
N VAL A 250 12.30 -4.66 -8.11
CA VAL A 250 11.46 -5.50 -8.98
C VAL A 250 10.17 -5.89 -8.24
N LEU A 251 9.04 -5.71 -8.93
CA LEU A 251 7.78 -6.29 -8.56
C LEU A 251 7.60 -7.60 -9.35
N TYR A 252 7.47 -8.71 -8.65
CA TYR A 252 7.21 -10.02 -9.24
C TYR A 252 5.81 -10.50 -8.85
N VAL A 253 5.00 -10.89 -9.85
CA VAL A 253 3.65 -11.40 -9.63
C VAL A 253 3.62 -12.89 -9.91
N GLY A 254 3.11 -13.67 -8.97
CA GLY A 254 3.00 -15.12 -9.09
C GLY A 254 1.83 -15.72 -8.32
N ASN A 255 1.62 -17.02 -8.46
CA ASN A 255 0.49 -17.73 -7.86
C ASN A 255 0.85 -19.06 -7.21
N ASP A 256 1.96 -19.71 -7.56
CA ASP A 256 2.27 -21.06 -7.09
C ASP A 256 3.70 -21.16 -6.53
N VAL A 257 4.00 -22.33 -5.94
CA VAL A 257 5.22 -22.59 -5.18
C VAL A 257 6.51 -22.45 -6.01
N ASN A 258 6.44 -22.59 -7.33
CA ASN A 258 7.56 -22.36 -8.23
C ASN A 258 7.96 -20.89 -8.34
N ASP A 259 7.13 -19.96 -7.84
CA ASP A 259 7.41 -18.53 -7.76
C ASP A 259 8.13 -18.12 -6.46
N LEU A 260 8.05 -18.94 -5.41
CA LEU A 260 8.66 -18.62 -4.11
C LEU A 260 10.15 -18.27 -4.17
N PRO A 261 10.99 -18.95 -4.97
CA PRO A 261 12.38 -18.56 -5.13
C PRO A 261 12.56 -17.15 -5.73
N CYS A 262 11.65 -16.72 -6.63
CA CYS A 262 11.62 -15.35 -7.14
C CYS A 262 11.14 -14.36 -6.09
N PHE A 263 10.14 -14.74 -5.29
CA PHE A 263 9.64 -13.91 -4.17
C PHE A 263 10.76 -13.60 -3.17
N ALA A 264 11.61 -14.57 -2.87
CA ALA A 264 12.75 -14.39 -1.97
C ALA A 264 13.84 -13.45 -2.52
N LEU A 265 13.87 -13.22 -3.83
CA LEU A 265 14.88 -12.41 -4.51
C LEU A 265 14.45 -10.95 -4.64
N VAL A 266 13.15 -10.67 -4.81
CA VAL A 266 12.66 -9.35 -5.18
C VAL A 266 12.20 -8.53 -3.97
N GLY A 267 12.20 -7.19 -4.11
CA GLY A 267 11.69 -6.30 -3.06
C GLY A 267 10.17 -6.25 -2.98
N TRP A 268 9.47 -6.57 -4.08
CA TRP A 268 8.02 -6.53 -4.16
C TRP A 268 7.41 -7.85 -4.67
N PRO A 269 7.42 -8.93 -3.85
CA PRO A 269 6.70 -10.14 -4.17
C PRO A 269 5.19 -9.90 -4.02
N VAL A 270 4.43 -10.15 -5.06
CA VAL A 270 2.97 -9.96 -5.12
C VAL A 270 2.31 -11.28 -5.53
N ALA A 271 1.35 -11.73 -4.75
CA ALA A 271 0.52 -12.89 -5.08
C ALA A 271 -0.83 -12.44 -5.64
N VAL A 272 -1.37 -13.18 -6.61
CA VAL A 272 -2.76 -12.98 -7.03
C VAL A 272 -3.74 -13.55 -6.01
N GLY A 273 -4.98 -13.08 -5.98
CA GLY A 273 -5.98 -13.47 -4.99
C GLY A 273 -6.28 -14.97 -4.95
N SER A 274 -6.14 -15.68 -6.07
CA SER A 274 -6.28 -17.14 -6.20
C SER A 274 -5.01 -17.93 -5.93
N ALA A 275 -3.90 -17.28 -5.60
CA ALA A 275 -2.62 -17.96 -5.37
C ALA A 275 -2.70 -18.96 -4.21
N HIS A 276 -1.84 -19.97 -4.23
CA HIS A 276 -1.72 -20.95 -3.15
C HIS A 276 -1.41 -20.26 -1.81
N ASP A 277 -1.95 -20.79 -0.70
CA ASP A 277 -1.86 -20.15 0.62
C ASP A 277 -0.41 -19.86 1.05
N VAL A 278 0.52 -20.76 0.78
CA VAL A 278 1.94 -20.56 1.11
C VAL A 278 2.55 -19.39 0.33
N VAL A 279 2.11 -19.19 -0.91
CA VAL A 279 2.57 -18.08 -1.77
C VAL A 279 1.99 -16.76 -1.30
N ARG A 280 0.68 -16.74 -0.97
CA ARG A 280 0.04 -15.56 -0.34
C ARG A 280 0.71 -15.18 0.98
N GLY A 281 1.10 -16.19 1.77
CA GLY A 281 1.82 -15.97 3.03
C GLY A 281 3.24 -15.42 2.87
N ALA A 282 3.88 -15.67 1.73
CA ALA A 282 5.21 -15.16 1.40
C ALA A 282 5.19 -13.81 0.65
N ALA A 283 4.01 -13.40 0.17
CA ALA A 283 3.85 -12.16 -0.57
C ALA A 283 3.85 -10.94 0.35
N ARG A 284 4.36 -9.83 -0.17
CA ARG A 284 4.28 -8.52 0.48
C ARG A 284 2.90 -7.87 0.28
N ALA A 285 2.29 -8.11 -0.88
CA ALA A 285 0.93 -7.71 -1.18
C ALA A 285 0.19 -8.84 -1.93
N VAL A 286 -1.13 -8.88 -1.77
CA VAL A 286 -2.01 -9.85 -2.44
C VAL A 286 -3.14 -9.08 -3.12
N THR A 287 -3.44 -9.42 -4.38
CA THR A 287 -4.56 -8.80 -5.09
C THR A 287 -5.90 -9.28 -4.52
N THR A 288 -6.92 -8.45 -4.61
CA THR A 288 -8.30 -8.85 -4.27
C THR A 288 -8.92 -9.72 -5.37
N VAL A 289 -8.43 -9.54 -6.59
CA VAL A 289 -8.92 -10.21 -7.79
C VAL A 289 -8.07 -11.46 -8.08
N PRO A 290 -8.69 -12.60 -8.46
CA PRO A 290 -7.97 -13.79 -8.89
C PRO A 290 -7.13 -13.57 -10.15
N GLY A 291 -6.12 -14.44 -10.34
CA GLY A 291 -5.38 -14.50 -11.60
C GLY A 291 -6.29 -14.75 -12.79
N GLY A 292 -5.99 -14.14 -13.93
CA GLY A 292 -6.81 -14.23 -15.13
C GLY A 292 -8.16 -13.51 -15.10
N GLU A 293 -8.47 -12.79 -14.03
CA GLU A 293 -9.74 -12.08 -13.85
C GLU A 293 -9.57 -10.56 -13.63
N GLY A 294 -8.38 -10.01 -13.85
CA GLY A 294 -8.11 -8.59 -13.69
C GLY A 294 -7.05 -8.26 -12.64
N ALA A 295 -6.34 -9.24 -12.09
CA ALA A 295 -5.33 -9.05 -11.06
C ALA A 295 -4.20 -8.10 -11.50
N ILE A 296 -3.74 -8.22 -12.76
CA ILE A 296 -2.70 -7.32 -13.28
C ILE A 296 -3.24 -5.90 -13.49
N ARG A 297 -4.54 -5.76 -13.82
CA ARG A 297 -5.19 -4.45 -13.90
C ARG A 297 -5.26 -3.79 -12.52
N GLU A 298 -5.55 -4.55 -11.47
CA GLU A 298 -5.54 -4.08 -10.08
C GLU A 298 -4.15 -3.59 -9.69
N ILE A 299 -3.08 -4.37 -9.95
CA ILE A 299 -1.69 -3.99 -9.69
C ILE A 299 -1.31 -2.71 -10.45
N ALA A 300 -1.72 -2.60 -11.71
CA ALA A 300 -1.50 -1.37 -12.48
C ALA A 300 -2.18 -0.16 -11.83
N GLY A 301 -3.36 -0.35 -11.21
CA GLY A 301 -4.05 0.67 -10.42
C GLY A 301 -3.27 1.09 -9.17
N TRP A 302 -2.62 0.15 -8.47
CA TRP A 302 -1.78 0.49 -7.32
C TRP A 302 -0.60 1.37 -7.71
N ILE A 303 0.08 1.01 -8.81
CA ILE A 303 1.31 1.66 -9.27
C ILE A 303 1.03 3.03 -9.89
N LEU A 304 0.04 3.11 -10.77
CA LEU A 304 -0.22 4.30 -11.57
C LEU A 304 -1.30 5.21 -10.98
N GLY A 305 -2.09 4.70 -10.01
CA GLY A 305 -3.17 5.46 -9.39
C GLY A 305 -4.16 6.03 -10.43
N PRO A 306 -4.62 7.26 -10.25
CA PRO A 306 -5.57 7.92 -11.18
C PRO A 306 -5.06 8.04 -12.62
N SER A 307 -3.75 7.97 -12.85
CA SER A 307 -3.16 8.01 -14.20
C SER A 307 -3.55 6.80 -15.05
N LEU A 308 -3.97 5.69 -14.43
CA LEU A 308 -4.44 4.52 -15.16
C LEU A 308 -5.71 4.79 -15.97
N ASP A 309 -6.60 5.63 -15.44
CA ASP A 309 -7.90 5.94 -16.06
C ASP A 309 -7.85 7.20 -16.92
N SER A 310 -6.77 7.98 -16.83
CA SER A 310 -6.54 9.20 -17.59
C SER A 310 -5.81 8.94 -18.93
N LEU A 311 -6.05 7.81 -19.58
CA LEU A 311 -5.62 7.60 -20.95
C LEU A 311 -6.32 8.63 -21.84
N ASP A 312 -5.66 9.78 -22.03
CA ASP A 312 -6.12 10.80 -22.95
C ASP A 312 -6.30 10.16 -24.35
N PRO A 313 -7.50 10.21 -24.92
CA PRO A 313 -7.76 9.63 -26.25
C PRO A 313 -6.93 10.26 -27.36
N LEU A 314 -6.25 11.38 -27.08
CA LEU A 314 -5.47 12.16 -28.04
C LEU A 314 -4.02 11.68 -28.21
N ASP A 315 -3.55 10.73 -27.39
CA ASP A 315 -2.21 10.12 -27.50
C ASP A 315 -2.20 8.82 -28.35
N LYS A 316 -3.09 8.71 -29.34
CA LYS A 316 -3.10 7.59 -30.30
C LYS A 316 -2.48 7.99 -31.62
#